data_9c38296544b3b6cdb15c05f5ef825b64
#
_entry.id   9c38296544b3b6cdb15c05f5ef825b64
#
_cell.length_a   1.000
_cell.length_b   1.000
_cell.length_c   1.000
_cell.angle_alpha   90.00
_cell.angle_beta   90.00
_cell.angle_gamma   90.00
#
_symmetry.space_group_name_H-M   'P 1'
#
loop_
_entity.id
_entity.type
_entity.pdbx_description
1 polymer ?
#
loop_
_entity_poly.entity_id
_entity_poly.type
_entity_poly.pdbx_seq_one_letter_code
_entity_poly.pdbx_strand_id
1 'polypeptide(L)'
;PYSTGHARAIGDMMQDGSPWAYCPRSFLKRAIAAAQQEGLEVMAAFENEFYLLHPADNGLGIEPGDRTVFASTFAMDANLAVINEIAEALLAQNITVEQYHPESGSGQHEISVRYTHALSAADYQIAFRETVRAVALRHGLKASFLPKIFTE
;
A
#
# COMPACT_ATOMS: atom_id res chain seq x y z
N PRO A 1 10.42 8.03 4.70
CA PRO A 1 9.03 8.42 5.00
C PRO A 1 8.51 9.38 3.95
N TYR A 2 7.18 9.44 3.82
CA TYR A 2 6.45 10.34 2.93
C TYR A 2 6.39 11.80 3.45
N SER A 3 6.98 12.07 4.57
CA SER A 3 7.02 13.41 5.20
C SER A 3 8.41 13.74 5.69
N THR A 4 8.91 14.92 5.33
CA THR A 4 10.23 15.41 5.74
C THR A 4 10.30 15.54 7.27
N GLY A 5 11.42 15.13 7.86
CA GLY A 5 11.66 15.20 9.29
C GLY A 5 10.99 14.11 10.13
N HIS A 6 10.32 13.14 9.49
CA HIS A 6 9.71 11.99 10.16
C HIS A 6 10.49 10.70 9.90
N ALA A 7 10.43 9.79 10.85
CA ALA A 7 10.96 8.44 10.73
C ALA A 7 9.89 7.43 11.17
N ARG A 8 9.98 6.21 10.63
CA ARG A 8 9.14 5.07 11.03
C ARG A 8 10.03 4.01 11.66
N ALA A 9 9.58 3.44 12.77
CA ALA A 9 10.13 2.24 13.34
C ALA A 9 9.04 1.17 13.40
N ILE A 10 9.31 0.00 12.80
CA ILE A 10 8.44 -1.18 12.89
C ILE A 10 9.13 -2.15 13.82
N GLY A 11 8.45 -2.52 14.92
CA GLY A 11 8.99 -3.37 15.97
C GLY A 11 8.20 -4.66 16.18
N ASP A 12 8.76 -5.54 17.00
CA ASP A 12 8.06 -6.71 17.51
C ASP A 12 7.36 -6.37 18.83
N MET A 13 6.19 -6.95 19.06
CA MET A 13 5.52 -6.84 20.34
C MET A 13 6.15 -7.81 21.33
N MET A 14 6.43 -7.32 22.54
CA MET A 14 7.04 -8.09 23.61
C MET A 14 6.08 -8.18 24.80
N GLN A 15 6.12 -9.30 25.52
CA GLN A 15 5.44 -9.50 26.77
C GLN A 15 6.41 -10.16 27.77
N ASP A 16 6.61 -9.57 28.92
CA ASP A 16 7.48 -10.07 29.98
C ASP A 16 8.90 -10.45 29.49
N GLY A 17 9.48 -9.61 28.62
CA GLY A 17 10.82 -9.79 28.06
C GLY A 17 10.91 -10.84 26.94
N SER A 18 9.80 -11.46 26.54
CA SER A 18 9.72 -12.44 25.45
C SER A 18 8.86 -11.95 24.30
N PRO A 19 9.06 -12.43 23.05
CA PRO A 19 8.14 -12.12 21.95
C PRO A 19 6.71 -12.54 22.28
N TRP A 20 5.77 -11.60 22.17
CA TRP A 20 4.36 -11.89 22.41
C TRP A 20 3.81 -12.91 21.40
N ALA A 21 3.12 -13.93 21.90
CA ALA A 21 2.68 -15.06 21.07
C ALA A 21 1.78 -14.65 19.89
N TYR A 22 1.01 -13.56 20.05
CA TYR A 22 0.09 -13.04 19.04
C TYR A 22 0.68 -11.91 18.19
N CYS A 23 1.97 -11.60 18.33
CA CYS A 23 2.63 -10.64 17.46
C CYS A 23 2.74 -11.19 16.03
N PRO A 24 2.05 -10.57 15.02
CA PRO A 24 2.05 -11.09 13.66
C PRO A 24 3.43 -11.04 13.02
N ARG A 25 4.24 -10.02 13.34
CA ARG A 25 5.60 -9.91 12.83
C ARG A 25 6.51 -11.00 13.40
N SER A 26 6.41 -11.31 14.68
CA SER A 26 7.12 -12.43 15.30
C SER A 26 6.64 -13.79 14.76
N PHE A 27 5.36 -13.93 14.45
CA PHE A 27 4.83 -15.11 13.76
C PHE A 27 5.47 -15.29 12.38
N LEU A 28 5.52 -14.23 11.56
CA LEU A 28 6.16 -14.28 10.24
C LEU A 28 7.65 -14.66 10.35
N LYS A 29 8.39 -14.11 11.32
CA LYS A 29 9.79 -14.49 11.57
C LYS A 29 9.94 -15.99 11.85
N ARG A 30 9.03 -16.59 12.64
CA ARG A 30 9.05 -18.05 12.89
C ARG A 30 8.74 -18.85 11.63
N ALA A 31 7.78 -18.40 10.80
CA ALA A 31 7.47 -19.06 9.53
C ALA A 31 8.65 -18.99 8.56
N ILE A 32 9.33 -17.84 8.44
CA ILE A 32 10.54 -17.68 7.65
C ILE A 32 11.65 -18.62 8.14
N ALA A 33 11.86 -18.70 9.47
CA ALA A 33 12.87 -19.60 10.04
C ALA A 33 12.56 -21.08 9.75
N ALA A 34 11.30 -21.48 9.77
CA ALA A 34 10.89 -22.84 9.40
C ALA A 34 11.17 -23.12 7.91
N ALA A 35 10.87 -22.19 6.99
CA ALA A 35 11.20 -22.34 5.58
C ALA A 35 12.71 -22.45 5.34
N GLN A 36 13.51 -21.67 6.06
CA GLN A 36 14.97 -21.74 5.98
C GLN A 36 15.54 -23.08 6.43
N GLN A 37 14.92 -23.76 7.40
CA GLN A 37 15.31 -25.12 7.82
C GLN A 37 15.11 -26.14 6.70
N GLU A 38 14.16 -25.91 5.80
CA GLU A 38 13.92 -26.71 4.60
C GLU A 38 14.76 -26.25 3.38
N GLY A 39 15.69 -25.31 3.58
CA GLY A 39 16.54 -24.75 2.51
C GLY A 39 15.82 -23.76 1.60
N LEU A 40 14.67 -23.22 2.01
CA LEU A 40 13.86 -22.28 1.23
C LEU A 40 14.07 -20.84 1.67
N GLU A 41 14.21 -19.95 0.69
CA GLU A 41 14.17 -18.51 0.89
C GLU A 41 12.86 -17.95 0.31
N VAL A 42 12.10 -17.22 1.14
CA VAL A 42 10.79 -16.68 0.72
C VAL A 42 10.94 -15.23 0.30
N MET A 43 10.69 -14.99 -0.98
CA MET A 43 10.58 -13.66 -1.57
C MET A 43 9.11 -13.35 -1.85
N ALA A 44 8.69 -12.10 -1.61
CA ALA A 44 7.31 -11.70 -1.79
C ALA A 44 7.18 -10.25 -2.27
N ALA A 45 6.10 -9.96 -2.96
CA ALA A 45 5.59 -8.63 -3.27
C ALA A 45 4.08 -8.60 -3.06
N PHE A 46 3.52 -7.40 -3.05
CA PHE A 46 2.07 -7.19 -3.04
C PHE A 46 1.69 -6.40 -4.29
N GLU A 47 0.66 -6.84 -4.97
CA GLU A 47 -0.08 -6.07 -5.98
C GLU A 47 -1.09 -5.23 -5.20
N ASN A 48 -0.76 -3.95 -5.03
CA ASN A 48 -1.47 -3.10 -4.09
C ASN A 48 -2.61 -2.37 -4.81
N GLU A 49 -3.82 -2.88 -4.66
CA GLU A 49 -5.03 -2.22 -5.13
C GLU A 49 -5.59 -1.25 -4.09
N PHE A 50 -5.99 -0.07 -4.54
CA PHE A 50 -6.61 0.94 -3.71
C PHE A 50 -7.52 1.85 -4.53
N TYR A 51 -8.49 2.44 -3.85
CA TYR A 51 -9.38 3.44 -4.44
C TYR A 51 -8.92 4.85 -4.06
N LEU A 52 -8.95 5.76 -5.04
CA LEU A 52 -8.89 7.19 -4.81
C LEU A 52 -10.30 7.77 -4.88
N LEU A 53 -10.73 8.45 -3.83
CA LEU A 53 -12.11 8.84 -3.60
C LEU A 53 -12.19 10.33 -3.29
N HIS A 54 -13.16 11.00 -3.89
CA HIS A 54 -13.57 12.34 -3.48
C HIS A 54 -14.60 12.28 -2.34
N PRO A 55 -14.61 13.26 -1.42
CA PRO A 55 -15.80 13.52 -0.62
C PRO A 55 -16.98 13.84 -1.55
N ALA A 56 -18.16 13.28 -1.29
CA ALA A 56 -19.34 13.62 -2.06
C ALA A 56 -19.74 15.10 -1.85
N ASP A 57 -20.31 15.73 -2.90
CA ASP A 57 -20.65 17.15 -2.90
C ASP A 57 -21.60 17.56 -1.76
N ASN A 58 -22.47 16.65 -1.31
CA ASN A 58 -23.38 16.86 -0.19
C ASN A 58 -22.71 16.70 1.20
N GLY A 59 -21.41 16.43 1.25
CA GLY A 59 -20.66 16.16 2.49
C GLY A 59 -20.97 14.82 3.15
N LEU A 60 -21.91 14.04 2.57
CA LEU A 60 -22.34 12.74 3.07
C LEU A 60 -21.95 11.65 2.07
N GLY A 61 -20.86 10.94 2.36
CA GLY A 61 -20.38 9.82 1.54
C GLY A 61 -19.10 10.08 0.77
N ILE A 62 -18.87 9.22 -0.20
CA ILE A 62 -17.68 9.19 -1.05
C ILE A 62 -18.09 8.93 -2.50
N GLU A 63 -17.31 9.48 -3.43
CA GLU A 63 -17.43 9.25 -4.86
C GLU A 63 -16.10 8.76 -5.43
N PRO A 64 -16.10 7.91 -6.50
CA PRO A 64 -14.86 7.50 -7.14
C PRO A 64 -14.15 8.69 -7.78
N GLY A 65 -12.83 8.70 -7.73
CA GLY A 65 -12.00 9.74 -8.34
C GLY A 65 -12.15 9.80 -9.86
N ASP A 66 -12.46 8.68 -10.49
CA ASP A 66 -12.77 8.57 -11.91
C ASP A 66 -13.73 7.39 -12.16
N ARG A 67 -14.27 7.29 -13.38
CA ARG A 67 -15.18 6.22 -13.83
C ARG A 67 -14.69 5.67 -15.17
N THR A 68 -13.41 5.39 -15.25
CA THR A 68 -12.79 4.88 -16.47
C THR A 68 -12.78 3.35 -16.50
N VAL A 69 -12.31 2.80 -17.62
CA VAL A 69 -12.13 1.36 -17.79
C VAL A 69 -10.72 0.93 -17.41
N PHE A 70 -10.53 -0.36 -17.21
CA PHE A 70 -9.23 -0.98 -16.95
C PHE A 70 -8.13 -0.46 -17.88
N ALA A 71 -6.97 -0.15 -17.32
CA ALA A 71 -5.76 0.33 -18.00
C ALA A 71 -5.98 1.59 -18.85
N SER A 72 -6.98 2.41 -18.54
CA SER A 72 -7.26 3.65 -19.27
C SER A 72 -6.15 4.68 -19.11
N THR A 73 -5.56 5.12 -20.21
CA THR A 73 -4.57 6.22 -20.20
C THR A 73 -5.19 7.53 -19.74
N PHE A 74 -6.48 7.75 -19.98
CA PHE A 74 -7.19 8.91 -19.47
C PHE A 74 -7.22 8.95 -17.92
N ALA A 75 -7.47 7.81 -17.27
CA ALA A 75 -7.39 7.74 -15.81
C ALA A 75 -5.96 7.94 -15.29
N MET A 76 -4.95 7.43 -16.02
CA MET A 76 -3.55 7.68 -15.69
C MET A 76 -3.23 9.18 -15.71
N ASP A 77 -3.65 9.89 -16.77
CA ASP A 77 -3.42 11.32 -16.90
C ASP A 77 -4.19 12.14 -15.83
N ALA A 78 -5.45 11.77 -15.57
CA ALA A 78 -6.28 12.44 -14.58
C ALA A 78 -5.71 12.33 -13.15
N ASN A 79 -5.05 11.21 -12.83
CA ASN A 79 -4.48 10.94 -11.51
C ASN A 79 -2.95 11.12 -11.45
N LEU A 80 -2.33 11.65 -12.52
CA LEU A 80 -0.88 11.71 -12.68
C LEU A 80 -0.16 12.34 -11.49
N ALA A 81 -0.66 13.46 -10.97
CA ALA A 81 -0.02 14.19 -9.89
C ALA A 81 0.04 13.37 -8.58
N VAL A 82 -1.07 12.77 -8.19
CA VAL A 82 -1.15 11.97 -6.95
C VAL A 82 -0.36 10.67 -7.08
N ILE A 83 -0.42 10.01 -8.23
CA ILE A 83 0.31 8.75 -8.49
C ILE A 83 1.82 8.98 -8.50
N ASN A 84 2.30 10.03 -9.19
CA ASN A 84 3.72 10.37 -9.20
C ASN A 84 4.23 10.68 -7.78
N GLU A 85 3.49 11.47 -6.99
CA GLU A 85 3.90 11.77 -5.62
C GLU A 85 3.91 10.51 -4.74
N ILE A 86 2.97 9.58 -4.94
CA ILE A 86 3.01 8.26 -4.25
C ILE A 86 4.28 7.51 -4.64
N ALA A 87 4.58 7.40 -5.92
CA ALA A 87 5.75 6.67 -6.41
C ALA A 87 7.06 7.27 -5.90
N GLU A 88 7.21 8.59 -5.94
CA GLU A 88 8.38 9.30 -5.40
C GLU A 88 8.52 9.09 -3.89
N ALA A 89 7.42 9.18 -3.13
CA ALA A 89 7.42 8.97 -1.70
C ALA A 89 7.74 7.52 -1.30
N LEU A 90 7.32 6.54 -2.10
CA LEU A 90 7.69 5.13 -1.93
C LEU A 90 9.17 4.92 -2.22
N LEU A 91 9.67 5.47 -3.33
CA LEU A 91 11.09 5.36 -3.70
C LEU A 91 12.00 5.98 -2.63
N ALA A 92 11.62 7.12 -2.05
CA ALA A 92 12.34 7.75 -0.95
C ALA A 92 12.39 6.89 0.34
N GLN A 93 11.56 5.85 0.42
CA GLN A 93 11.53 4.84 1.48
C GLN A 93 12.17 3.51 1.05
N ASN A 94 12.89 3.48 -0.08
CA ASN A 94 13.48 2.29 -0.70
C ASN A 94 12.45 1.23 -1.14
N ILE A 95 11.22 1.65 -1.42
CA ILE A 95 10.16 0.80 -1.99
C ILE A 95 10.06 1.11 -3.49
N THR A 96 10.61 0.22 -4.31
CA THR A 96 10.65 0.42 -5.77
C THR A 96 9.31 0.07 -6.39
N VAL A 97 8.67 1.05 -7.01
CA VAL A 97 7.49 0.82 -7.86
C VAL A 97 7.94 0.21 -9.18
N GLU A 98 7.28 -0.85 -9.63
CA GLU A 98 7.56 -1.53 -10.90
C GLU A 98 6.46 -1.27 -11.94
N GLN A 99 5.21 -1.18 -11.49
CA GLN A 99 4.08 -0.99 -12.39
C GLN A 99 2.99 -0.17 -11.72
N TYR A 100 2.27 0.59 -12.52
CA TYR A 100 1.03 1.27 -12.17
C TYR A 100 0.01 1.14 -13.31
N HIS A 101 -1.23 0.88 -12.96
CA HIS A 101 -2.38 0.96 -13.87
C HIS A 101 -3.68 1.22 -13.11
N PRO A 102 -4.67 1.88 -13.75
CA PRO A 102 -6.04 1.92 -13.27
C PRO A 102 -6.68 0.54 -13.36
N GLU A 103 -7.43 0.18 -12.33
CA GLU A 103 -8.16 -1.07 -12.23
C GLU A 103 -9.58 -0.99 -12.80
N SER A 104 -10.30 -2.13 -12.78
CA SER A 104 -11.67 -2.22 -13.32
C SER A 104 -12.71 -1.50 -12.48
N GLY A 105 -12.48 -1.33 -11.19
CA GLY A 105 -13.40 -0.61 -10.31
C GLY A 105 -13.28 0.90 -10.48
N SER A 106 -14.40 1.61 -10.44
CA SER A 106 -14.42 3.08 -10.53
C SER A 106 -13.53 3.72 -9.46
N GLY A 107 -12.52 4.48 -9.88
CA GLY A 107 -11.51 5.10 -9.01
C GLY A 107 -10.54 4.13 -8.37
N GLN A 108 -10.45 2.89 -8.87
CA GLN A 108 -9.52 1.87 -8.39
C GLN A 108 -8.22 1.90 -9.20
N HIS A 109 -7.12 1.78 -8.49
CA HIS A 109 -5.75 1.82 -9.02
C HIS A 109 -4.94 0.68 -8.43
N GLU A 110 -3.98 0.17 -9.19
CA GLU A 110 -2.97 -0.77 -8.70
C GLU A 110 -1.57 -0.17 -8.83
N ILE A 111 -0.77 -0.36 -7.79
CA ILE A 111 0.67 -0.13 -7.82
C ILE A 111 1.37 -1.38 -7.34
N SER A 112 2.08 -2.04 -8.24
CA SER A 112 2.93 -3.18 -7.92
C SER A 112 4.33 -2.71 -7.53
N VAL A 113 4.89 -3.32 -6.50
CA VAL A 113 6.23 -3.01 -6.00
C VAL A 113 7.17 -4.20 -6.16
N ARG A 114 8.48 -3.92 -6.27
CA ARG A 114 9.49 -4.97 -6.41
C ARG A 114 9.45 -5.93 -5.22
N TYR A 115 9.51 -7.23 -5.53
CA TYR A 115 9.62 -8.26 -4.51
C TYR A 115 10.90 -8.12 -3.69
N THR A 116 10.83 -8.55 -2.45
CA THR A 116 11.94 -8.57 -1.50
C THR A 116 11.76 -9.71 -0.50
N HIS A 117 12.70 -9.90 0.42
CA HIS A 117 12.55 -10.88 1.48
C HIS A 117 11.24 -10.70 2.25
N ALA A 118 10.56 -11.79 2.58
CA ALA A 118 9.19 -11.80 3.09
C ALA A 118 8.94 -10.84 4.27
N LEU A 119 9.89 -10.73 5.22
CA LEU A 119 9.75 -9.80 6.34
C LEU A 119 9.76 -8.33 5.88
N SER A 120 10.68 -7.98 4.98
CA SER A 120 10.76 -6.65 4.40
C SER A 120 9.52 -6.34 3.57
N ALA A 121 9.00 -7.31 2.80
CA ALA A 121 7.76 -7.16 2.04
C ALA A 121 6.57 -6.83 2.95
N ALA A 122 6.44 -7.53 4.08
CA ALA A 122 5.39 -7.26 5.06
C ALA A 122 5.53 -5.86 5.71
N ASP A 123 6.75 -5.46 6.07
CA ASP A 123 7.03 -4.12 6.60
C ASP A 123 6.74 -3.03 5.54
N TYR A 124 7.10 -3.28 4.27
CA TYR A 124 6.81 -2.38 3.15
C TYR A 124 5.31 -2.23 2.89
N GLN A 125 4.52 -3.29 3.09
CA GLN A 125 3.06 -3.21 2.94
C GLN A 125 2.43 -2.21 3.92
N ILE A 126 2.91 -2.14 5.15
CA ILE A 126 2.47 -1.13 6.12
C ILE A 126 2.87 0.28 5.64
N ALA A 127 4.14 0.44 5.25
CA ALA A 127 4.68 1.69 4.74
C ALA A 127 3.93 2.19 3.50
N PHE A 128 3.64 1.28 2.56
CA PHE A 128 2.88 1.56 1.35
C PHE A 128 1.50 2.14 1.66
N ARG A 129 0.71 1.45 2.47
CA ARG A 129 -0.65 1.86 2.82
C ARG A 129 -0.71 3.21 3.51
N GLU A 130 0.24 3.49 4.41
CA GLU A 130 0.35 4.80 5.06
C GLU A 130 0.75 5.89 4.07
N THR A 131 1.70 5.61 3.17
CA THR A 131 2.15 6.55 2.14
C THR A 131 1.01 6.94 1.21
N VAL A 132 0.29 5.96 0.66
CA VAL A 132 -0.85 6.20 -0.23
C VAL A 132 -1.92 7.06 0.44
N ARG A 133 -2.29 6.73 1.69
CA ARG A 133 -3.30 7.51 2.43
C ARG A 133 -2.85 8.95 2.69
N ALA A 134 -1.60 9.14 3.07
CA ALA A 134 -1.07 10.46 3.39
C ALA A 134 -0.94 11.35 2.14
N VAL A 135 -0.48 10.77 1.02
CA VAL A 135 -0.39 11.50 -0.25
C VAL A 135 -1.79 11.83 -0.77
N ALA A 136 -2.70 10.84 -0.82
CA ALA A 136 -4.09 11.09 -1.22
C ALA A 136 -4.72 12.26 -0.43
N LEU A 137 -4.51 12.28 0.88
CA LEU A 137 -5.04 13.36 1.74
C LEU A 137 -4.48 14.74 1.34
N ARG A 138 -3.21 14.86 0.95
CA ARG A 138 -2.62 16.12 0.47
C ARG A 138 -3.26 16.62 -0.82
N HIS A 139 -3.77 15.70 -1.64
CA HIS A 139 -4.50 15.99 -2.87
C HIS A 139 -6.02 16.15 -2.66
N GLY A 140 -6.50 16.24 -1.41
CA GLY A 140 -7.92 16.35 -1.10
C GLY A 140 -8.72 15.06 -1.33
N LEU A 141 -8.02 13.93 -1.50
CA LEU A 141 -8.59 12.61 -1.75
C LEU A 141 -8.58 11.75 -0.49
N LYS A 142 -9.42 10.73 -0.47
CA LYS A 142 -9.34 9.63 0.49
C LYS A 142 -8.88 8.37 -0.22
N ALA A 143 -7.93 7.64 0.37
CA ALA A 143 -7.54 6.33 -0.13
C ALA A 143 -8.17 5.21 0.69
N SER A 144 -8.72 4.20 0.01
CA SER A 144 -9.28 3.00 0.62
C SER A 144 -8.64 1.76 0.04
N PHE A 145 -8.34 0.79 0.89
CA PHE A 145 -7.81 -0.54 0.53
C PHE A 145 -8.87 -1.63 0.73
N LEU A 146 -10.14 -1.28 0.76
CA LEU A 146 -11.21 -2.26 0.75
C LEU A 146 -11.34 -2.83 -0.68
N PRO A 147 -11.59 -4.14 -0.82
CA PRO A 147 -11.54 -4.82 -2.13
C PRO A 147 -12.66 -4.41 -3.08
N LYS A 148 -13.82 -4.00 -2.57
CA LYS A 148 -14.95 -3.53 -3.38
C LYS A 148 -15.78 -2.55 -2.56
N ILE A 149 -15.76 -1.26 -2.96
CA ILE A 149 -16.46 -0.21 -2.22
C ILE A 149 -17.74 0.20 -2.90
N PHE A 150 -17.84 0.06 -4.21
CA PHE A 150 -19.04 0.38 -4.97
C PHE A 150 -19.72 -0.89 -5.47
N THR A 151 -21.03 -0.90 -5.41
CA THR A 151 -21.87 -1.88 -6.11
C THR A 151 -22.17 -1.29 -7.48
N GLU A 152 -21.76 -1.96 -8.52
CA GLU A 152 -22.16 -1.64 -9.89
C GLU A 152 -23.62 -2.03 -10.13
#